data_b50df0b7429ee58d47b6df93f6cfd736
#
_entry.id   b50df0b7429ee58d47b6df93f6cfd736
#
_cell.length_a   1.000
_cell.length_b   1.000
_cell.length_c   1.000
_cell.angle_alpha   90.00
_cell.angle_beta   90.00
_cell.angle_gamma   90.00
#
_symmetry.space_group_name_H-M   'P 1'
#
loop_
_entity.id
_entity.type
_entity.pdbx_description
1 polymer ?
#
loop_
_entity_poly.entity_id
_entity_poly.type
_entity_poly.pdbx_seq_one_letter_code
_entity_poly.pdbx_strand_id
1 'polypeptide(L)'
;MGKRNFKSPIDRETSNITFIRPSKLEKPGVLLEATFVESLPNAFDENKSDYKFTDEKGIIIILNGAGNLGYQMGFINAGDFVQIKYQGKKKIGKGKMEGRLAHSFEVLRDEVE
;
A
#
# COMPACT_ATOMS: atom_id res chain seq x y z
N MET A 1 -19.81 36.27 -12.66
CA MET A 1 -18.98 35.22 -13.23
C MET A 1 -18.01 34.67 -12.18
N GLY A 2 -18.03 33.40 -11.97
CA GLY A 2 -17.09 32.81 -11.05
C GLY A 2 -15.67 32.91 -11.56
N LYS A 3 -14.73 33.09 -10.65
CA LYS A 3 -13.32 33.04 -11.01
C LYS A 3 -12.93 31.60 -11.30
N ARG A 4 -12.22 31.40 -12.38
CA ARG A 4 -11.66 30.08 -12.66
C ARG A 4 -10.41 29.88 -11.82
N ASN A 5 -10.36 28.74 -11.17
CA ASN A 5 -9.15 28.33 -10.45
C ASN A 5 -8.34 27.42 -11.36
N PHE A 6 -7.26 27.96 -11.86
CA PHE A 6 -6.36 27.14 -12.67
C PHE A 6 -5.42 26.38 -11.75
N LYS A 7 -5.52 25.08 -11.81
CA LYS A 7 -4.63 24.19 -11.05
C LYS A 7 -3.93 23.24 -11.99
N SER A 8 -2.70 22.94 -11.68
CA SER A 8 -1.97 21.89 -12.39
C SER A 8 -2.70 20.55 -12.22
N PRO A 9 -2.81 19.73 -13.27
CA PRO A 9 -3.32 18.36 -13.11
C PRO A 9 -2.53 17.57 -12.06
N ILE A 10 -1.25 17.83 -11.95
CA ILE A 10 -0.39 17.18 -10.95
C ILE A 10 -0.85 17.53 -9.54
N ASP A 11 -1.15 18.80 -9.28
CA ASP A 11 -1.61 19.23 -7.97
C ASP A 11 -2.95 18.61 -7.62
N ARG A 12 -3.83 18.48 -8.61
CA ARG A 12 -5.13 17.86 -8.41
C ARG A 12 -5.00 16.38 -8.07
N GLU A 13 -4.12 15.66 -8.77
CA GLU A 13 -3.87 14.26 -8.49
C GLU A 13 -3.24 14.09 -7.11
N THR A 14 -2.28 14.94 -6.77
CA THR A 14 -1.61 14.88 -5.48
C THR A 14 -2.58 15.10 -4.32
N SER A 15 -3.57 15.97 -4.48
CA SER A 15 -4.54 16.25 -3.41
C SER A 15 -5.45 15.06 -3.11
N ASN A 16 -5.55 14.08 -4.03
CA ASN A 16 -6.37 12.88 -3.87
C ASN A 16 -5.55 11.63 -3.57
N ILE A 17 -4.27 11.81 -3.24
CA ILE A 17 -3.39 10.68 -2.95
C ILE A 17 -3.11 10.61 -1.45
N THR A 18 -3.30 9.43 -0.89
CA THR A 18 -2.95 9.12 0.49
C THR A 18 -1.73 8.20 0.48
N PHE A 19 -0.71 8.57 1.24
CA PHE A 19 0.49 7.73 1.37
C PHE A 19 0.47 7.01 2.71
N ILE A 20 0.64 5.70 2.67
CA ILE A 20 0.79 4.89 3.88
C ILE A 20 2.22 4.39 3.93
N ARG A 21 2.93 4.77 4.97
CA ARG A 21 4.33 4.40 5.17
C ARG A 21 4.44 3.48 6.37
N PRO A 22 4.90 2.24 6.18
CA PRO A 22 5.01 1.29 7.29
C PRO A 22 5.84 1.81 8.46
N SER A 23 6.87 2.61 8.19
CA SER A 23 7.70 3.20 9.24
C SER A 23 6.93 4.11 10.21
N LYS A 24 5.75 4.56 9.82
CA LYS A 24 4.90 5.42 10.64
C LYS A 24 3.79 4.65 11.34
N LEU A 25 3.69 3.35 11.09
CA LEU A 25 2.63 2.53 11.70
C LEU A 25 3.06 2.09 13.11
N GLU A 26 2.18 2.32 14.06
CA GLU A 26 2.46 1.99 15.47
C GLU A 26 1.62 0.83 15.98
N LYS A 27 0.42 0.67 15.46
CA LYS A 27 -0.54 -0.32 15.95
C LYS A 27 -1.07 -1.21 14.85
N PRO A 28 -1.28 -2.50 15.13
CA PRO A 28 -1.96 -3.39 14.21
C PRO A 28 -3.38 -2.90 13.89
N GLY A 29 -3.86 -3.23 12.71
CA GLY A 29 -5.21 -2.90 12.29
C GLY A 29 -5.34 -2.88 10.78
N VAL A 30 -6.56 -2.65 10.32
CA VAL A 30 -6.86 -2.52 8.88
C VAL A 30 -6.30 -1.21 8.36
N LEU A 31 -5.47 -1.29 7.33
CA LEU A 31 -4.89 -0.12 6.70
C LEU A 31 -5.76 0.42 5.57
N LEU A 32 -6.29 -0.48 4.75
CA LEU A 32 -7.09 -0.08 3.59
C LEU A 32 -7.97 -1.22 3.13
N GLU A 33 -9.03 -0.81 2.43
CA GLU A 33 -9.89 -1.71 1.67
C GLU A 33 -10.11 -1.03 0.32
N ALA A 34 -9.48 -1.58 -0.72
CA ALA A 34 -9.43 -0.88 -2.00
C ALA A 34 -9.07 -1.84 -3.14
N THR A 35 -9.20 -1.34 -4.36
CA THR A 35 -8.86 -2.10 -5.56
C THR A 35 -7.38 -1.88 -5.89
N PHE A 36 -6.64 -2.96 -6.08
CA PHE A 36 -5.25 -2.88 -6.50
C PHE A 36 -5.17 -2.42 -7.96
N VAL A 37 -4.32 -1.44 -8.22
CA VAL A 37 -4.13 -0.87 -9.56
C VAL A 37 -2.84 -1.37 -10.19
N GLU A 38 -1.71 -1.10 -9.55
CA GLU A 38 -0.41 -1.47 -10.10
C GLU A 38 0.68 -1.38 -9.04
N SER A 39 1.80 -2.07 -9.31
CA SER A 39 3.02 -1.90 -8.54
C SER A 39 3.83 -0.77 -9.13
N LEU A 40 4.49 0.00 -8.27
CA LEU A 40 5.31 1.12 -8.66
C LEU A 40 6.73 0.92 -8.16
N PRO A 41 7.74 1.44 -8.87
CA PRO A 41 9.11 1.40 -8.34
C PRO A 41 9.19 2.22 -7.06
N ASN A 42 9.93 1.72 -6.07
CA ASN A 42 10.22 2.51 -4.88
C ASN A 42 11.30 3.53 -5.21
N ALA A 43 11.09 4.79 -4.81
CA ALA A 43 12.02 5.87 -5.13
C ALA A 43 13.37 5.75 -4.42
N PHE A 44 13.40 5.03 -3.30
CA PHE A 44 14.59 4.95 -2.44
C PHE A 44 15.28 3.59 -2.48
N ASP A 45 14.62 2.55 -2.97
CA ASP A 45 15.15 1.20 -2.98
C ASP A 45 14.62 0.46 -4.21
N GLU A 46 15.50 0.23 -5.18
CA GLU A 46 15.14 -0.44 -6.43
C GLU A 46 14.70 -1.90 -6.25
N ASN A 47 15.02 -2.49 -5.09
CA ASN A 47 14.64 -3.87 -4.78
C ASN A 47 13.26 -3.97 -4.14
N LYS A 48 12.58 -2.84 -3.92
CA LYS A 48 11.26 -2.78 -3.34
C LYS A 48 10.27 -2.19 -4.31
N SER A 49 9.01 -2.50 -4.09
CA SER A 49 7.90 -1.90 -4.85
C SER A 49 6.95 -1.22 -3.90
N ASP A 50 6.34 -0.17 -4.39
CA ASP A 50 5.19 0.43 -3.74
C ASP A 50 3.95 -0.08 -4.46
N TYR A 51 2.79 0.05 -3.84
CA TYR A 51 1.55 -0.51 -4.37
C TYR A 51 0.49 0.56 -4.41
N LYS A 52 -0.15 0.70 -5.56
CA LYS A 52 -1.17 1.71 -5.80
C LYS A 52 -2.55 1.06 -5.78
N PHE A 53 -3.46 1.68 -5.03
CA PHE A 53 -4.85 1.24 -4.89
C PHE A 53 -5.79 2.40 -5.12
N THR A 54 -7.04 2.10 -5.47
CA THR A 54 -8.10 3.10 -5.46
C THR A 54 -9.26 2.59 -4.60
N ASP A 55 -9.77 3.45 -3.73
CA ASP A 55 -10.92 3.09 -2.91
C ASP A 55 -12.23 3.44 -3.62
N GLU A 56 -13.35 3.15 -2.95
CA GLU A 56 -14.67 3.39 -3.53
C GLU A 56 -14.97 4.85 -3.78
N LYS A 57 -14.26 5.74 -3.11
CA LYS A 57 -14.42 7.18 -3.27
C LYS A 57 -13.51 7.76 -4.34
N GLY A 58 -12.71 6.91 -4.99
CA GLY A 58 -11.76 7.35 -6.00
C GLY A 58 -10.46 7.89 -5.45
N ILE A 59 -10.22 7.75 -4.14
CA ILE A 59 -8.96 8.17 -3.52
C ILE A 59 -7.88 7.18 -3.90
N ILE A 60 -6.74 7.70 -4.32
CA ILE A 60 -5.57 6.88 -4.62
C ILE A 60 -4.78 6.67 -3.36
N ILE A 61 -4.45 5.42 -3.06
CA ILE A 61 -3.67 5.05 -1.88
C ILE A 61 -2.36 4.43 -2.36
N ILE A 62 -1.25 4.97 -1.89
CA ILE A 62 0.08 4.40 -2.16
C ILE A 62 0.61 3.80 -0.86
N LEU A 63 0.81 2.50 -0.85
CA LEU A 63 1.37 1.78 0.28
C LEU A 63 2.80 1.40 -0.04
N ASN A 64 3.74 1.92 0.74
CA ASN A 64 5.15 1.61 0.53
C ASN A 64 5.44 0.16 0.92
N GLY A 65 6.26 -0.50 0.13
CA GLY A 65 6.65 -1.88 0.39
C GLY A 65 7.53 -2.01 1.62
N ALA A 66 7.27 -3.03 2.43
CA ALA A 66 8.07 -3.34 3.61
C ALA A 66 7.73 -4.76 4.10
N GLY A 67 8.64 -5.35 4.84
CA GLY A 67 8.42 -6.65 5.46
C GLY A 67 7.94 -7.71 4.48
N ASN A 68 6.87 -8.41 4.82
CA ASN A 68 6.32 -9.47 3.98
C ASN A 68 5.32 -8.99 2.94
N LEU A 69 5.12 -7.68 2.80
CA LEU A 69 4.09 -7.15 1.89
C LEU A 69 4.32 -7.58 0.44
N GLY A 70 5.58 -7.55 -0.02
CA GLY A 70 5.91 -7.97 -1.38
C GLY A 70 5.51 -9.42 -1.65
N TYR A 71 5.75 -10.30 -0.71
CA TYR A 71 5.33 -11.69 -0.83
C TYR A 71 3.82 -11.81 -0.93
N GLN A 72 3.09 -11.13 -0.04
CA GLN A 72 1.63 -11.15 -0.04
C GLN A 72 1.05 -10.59 -1.34
N MET A 73 1.60 -9.48 -1.81
CA MET A 73 1.11 -8.84 -3.04
C MET A 73 1.42 -9.65 -4.30
N GLY A 74 2.34 -10.57 -4.22
CA GLY A 74 2.63 -11.48 -5.35
C GLY A 74 1.45 -12.33 -5.77
N PHE A 75 0.45 -12.49 -4.91
CA PHE A 75 -0.76 -13.25 -5.20
C PHE A 75 -1.93 -12.39 -5.66
N ILE A 76 -1.74 -11.08 -5.75
CA ILE A 76 -2.79 -10.12 -6.07
C ILE A 76 -2.61 -9.58 -7.48
N ASN A 77 -3.69 -9.53 -8.23
CA ASN A 77 -3.70 -9.03 -9.59
C ASN A 77 -4.38 -7.67 -9.66
N ALA A 78 -3.99 -6.87 -10.66
CA ALA A 78 -4.66 -5.59 -10.91
C ALA A 78 -6.17 -5.84 -11.08
N GLY A 79 -6.97 -5.04 -10.41
CA GLY A 79 -8.42 -5.19 -10.41
C GLY A 79 -8.97 -5.94 -9.21
N ASP A 80 -8.12 -6.64 -8.46
CA ASP A 80 -8.58 -7.34 -7.26
C ASP A 80 -8.91 -6.32 -6.15
N PHE A 81 -10.04 -6.53 -5.49
CA PHE A 81 -10.41 -5.76 -4.30
C PHE A 81 -9.82 -6.45 -3.09
N VAL A 82 -9.05 -5.71 -2.31
CA VAL A 82 -8.31 -6.30 -1.19
C VAL A 82 -8.49 -5.52 0.10
N GLN A 83 -8.32 -6.22 1.21
CA GLN A 83 -8.19 -5.63 2.52
C GLN A 83 -6.78 -5.92 3.00
N ILE A 84 -6.06 -4.88 3.40
CA ILE A 84 -4.70 -5.03 3.93
C ILE A 84 -4.70 -4.68 5.40
N LYS A 85 -4.22 -5.63 6.20
CA LYS A 85 -4.09 -5.47 7.65
C LYS A 85 -2.62 -5.40 8.01
N TYR A 86 -2.29 -4.47 8.91
CA TYR A 86 -0.97 -4.43 9.53
C TYR A 86 -1.01 -5.27 10.80
N GLN A 87 -0.07 -6.18 10.94
CA GLN A 87 0.00 -7.09 12.07
C GLN A 87 1.09 -6.73 13.07
N GLY A 88 1.71 -5.57 12.90
CA GLY A 88 2.81 -5.15 13.75
C GLY A 88 4.15 -5.70 13.28
N LYS A 89 5.15 -5.58 14.11
CA LYS A 89 6.48 -6.12 13.83
C LYS A 89 6.59 -7.52 14.39
N LYS A 90 7.10 -8.44 13.58
CA LYS A 90 7.30 -9.84 13.99
C LYS A 90 8.74 -10.25 13.73
N LYS A 91 9.22 -11.21 14.52
CA LYS A 91 10.56 -11.77 14.31
C LYS A 91 10.62 -12.56 13.02
N ILE A 92 11.71 -12.36 12.29
CA ILE A 92 12.00 -13.14 11.10
C ILE A 92 12.57 -14.48 11.58
N GLY A 93 11.91 -15.57 11.20
CA GLY A 93 12.28 -16.92 11.67
C GLY A 93 13.32 -17.63 10.85
N LYS A 94 13.69 -17.10 9.68
CA LYS A 94 14.60 -17.77 8.74
C LYS A 94 15.45 -16.76 7.98
N GLY A 95 16.61 -17.24 7.50
CA GLY A 95 17.47 -16.49 6.60
C GLY A 95 18.41 -15.53 7.32
N LYS A 96 19.03 -14.64 6.53
CA LYS A 96 20.04 -13.70 7.03
C LYS A 96 19.52 -12.71 8.06
N MET A 97 18.20 -12.47 8.03
CA MET A 97 17.57 -11.51 8.92
C MET A 97 16.92 -12.17 10.14
N GLU A 98 17.21 -13.46 10.35
CA GLU A 98 16.66 -14.21 11.48
C GLU A 98 16.87 -13.49 12.80
N GLY A 99 15.82 -13.40 13.61
CA GLY A 99 15.85 -12.73 14.90
C GLY A 99 15.58 -11.22 14.85
N ARG A 100 15.60 -10.62 13.67
CA ARG A 100 15.26 -9.19 13.51
C ARG A 100 13.75 -9.03 13.42
N LEU A 101 13.29 -7.83 13.78
CA LEU A 101 11.87 -7.48 13.66
C LEU A 101 11.60 -6.92 12.28
N ALA A 102 10.50 -7.34 11.68
CA ALA A 102 10.05 -6.83 10.40
C ALA A 102 8.55 -6.56 10.45
N HIS A 103 8.12 -5.58 9.66
CA HIS A 103 6.69 -5.30 9.49
C HIS A 103 6.00 -6.52 8.90
N SER A 104 4.86 -6.88 9.46
CA SER A 104 4.06 -8.00 8.99
C SER A 104 2.71 -7.51 8.52
N PHE A 105 2.28 -8.00 7.36
CA PHE A 105 1.00 -7.64 6.74
C PHE A 105 0.23 -8.89 6.39
N GLU A 106 -1.08 -8.76 6.40
CA GLU A 106 -1.99 -9.76 5.85
C GLU A 106 -2.80 -9.11 4.74
N VAL A 107 -2.78 -9.71 3.56
CA VAL A 107 -3.53 -9.22 2.41
C VAL A 107 -4.62 -10.23 2.10
N LEU A 108 -5.86 -9.78 2.18
CA LEU A 108 -7.03 -10.60 1.92
C LEU A 108 -7.68 -10.12 0.63
N ARG A 109 -7.98 -11.04 -0.27
CA ARG A 109 -8.66 -10.72 -1.51
C ARG A 109 -10.14 -11.00 -1.37
N ASP A 110 -10.97 -10.09 -1.90
CA ASP A 110 -12.40 -10.33 -1.97
C ASP A 110 -12.68 -11.39 -3.03
N GLU A 111 -13.15 -12.53 -2.58
CA GLU A 111 -13.49 -13.65 -3.45
C GLU A 111 -14.97 -13.54 -3.81
N VAL A 112 -15.26 -12.90 -4.92
CA VAL A 112 -16.63 -12.79 -5.42
C VAL A 112 -16.96 -14.07 -6.18
N GLU A 113 -17.96 -14.75 -5.72
CA GLU A 113 -18.46 -15.95 -6.39
C GLU A 113 -19.48 -15.60 -7.48
#